data_2092e09809f9a0430c555a7e9c17359b
#
_entry.id   2092e09809f9a0430c555a7e9c17359b
#
_cell.length_a   1.000
_cell.length_b   1.000
_cell.length_c   1.000
_cell.angle_alpha   90.00
_cell.angle_beta   90.00
_cell.angle_gamma   90.00
#
_symmetry.space_group_name_H-M   'P 1'
#
loop_
_entity.id
_entity.type
_entity.pdbx_description
1 polymer ?
#
loop_
_entity_poly.entity_id
_entity_poly.type
_entity_poly.pdbx_seq_one_letter_code
_entity_poly.pdbx_strand_id
1 'polypeptide(L)'
;SGQLGRLNLIQVNFGSYKDYNMTNRFFSRKLAGGALLDIGVYSLSLIRWFFKETPTQVSSQVKYAPTGVDEQAGILLMNDAEEMATVTLSLHSKQPKRATLSFDKAYVEIFEYPRGMQATITYTEDGHKEVIDAGDTSDALYYEVRDMEKAVSSASSDEIETLMHCQYTYDVMKIMSDIRAEWGMKYPEEEK
;
A
#
# COMPACT_ATOMS: atom_id res chain seq x y z
N SER A 1 -10.28 -2.45 16.73
CA SER A 1 -10.65 -2.92 18.07
C SER A 1 -9.49 -2.65 19.03
N GLY A 2 -9.72 -2.07 20.22
CA GLY A 2 -8.71 -1.62 21.19
C GLY A 2 -7.89 -2.72 21.87
N GLN A 3 -8.01 -3.99 21.47
CA GLN A 3 -7.29 -5.11 22.11
C GLN A 3 -5.78 -5.05 21.92
N LEU A 4 -5.30 -4.60 20.74
CA LEU A 4 -3.88 -4.51 20.43
C LEU A 4 -3.23 -3.21 20.92
N GLY A 5 -4.03 -2.24 21.39
CA GLY A 5 -3.57 -0.91 21.75
C GLY A 5 -3.52 0.04 20.54
N ARG A 6 -2.71 1.09 20.65
CA ARG A 6 -2.49 2.09 19.60
C ARG A 6 -1.56 1.53 18.52
N LEU A 7 -1.86 1.83 17.27
CA LEU A 7 -0.92 1.62 16.16
C LEU A 7 0.20 2.66 16.23
N ASN A 8 1.45 2.23 16.18
CA ASN A 8 2.60 3.11 16.22
C ASN A 8 3.39 3.11 14.90
N LEU A 9 3.61 1.93 14.32
CA LEU A 9 4.46 1.79 13.13
C LEU A 9 3.92 0.74 12.17
N ILE A 10 3.96 1.05 10.87
CA ILE A 10 3.75 0.08 9.79
C ILE A 10 5.02 -0.01 8.94
N GLN A 11 5.47 -1.22 8.66
CA GLN A 11 6.55 -1.51 7.73
C GLN A 11 6.02 -2.36 6.58
N VAL A 12 6.18 -1.87 5.35
CA VAL A 12 5.68 -2.57 4.16
C VAL A 12 6.79 -2.66 3.12
N ASN A 13 6.95 -3.83 2.53
CA ASN A 13 7.86 -3.99 1.42
C ASN A 13 7.21 -4.76 0.26
N PHE A 14 7.51 -4.33 -0.96
CA PHE A 14 7.07 -4.99 -2.18
C PHE A 14 8.17 -4.94 -3.24
N GLY A 15 8.80 -6.08 -3.50
CA GLY A 15 9.74 -6.25 -4.59
C GLY A 15 9.21 -7.25 -5.60
N SER A 16 8.98 -6.78 -6.82
CA SER A 16 8.51 -7.61 -7.94
C SER A 16 9.55 -7.58 -9.05
N TYR A 17 10.47 -8.54 -9.03
CA TYR A 17 11.49 -8.63 -10.07
C TYR A 17 10.85 -8.71 -11.47
N LYS A 18 11.24 -7.77 -12.33
CA LYS A 18 10.86 -7.70 -13.75
C LYS A 18 12.12 -7.77 -14.60
N ASP A 19 12.02 -8.40 -15.76
CA ASP A 19 13.08 -8.34 -16.75
C ASP A 19 13.42 -6.88 -17.05
N TYR A 20 14.73 -6.53 -16.97
CA TYR A 20 15.19 -5.16 -17.11
C TYR A 20 15.19 -4.74 -18.58
N ASN A 21 14.00 -4.70 -19.14
CA ASN A 21 13.73 -4.32 -20.51
C ASN A 21 13.00 -2.97 -20.56
N MET A 22 13.67 -1.95 -21.10
CA MET A 22 13.17 -0.58 -21.13
C MET A 22 11.96 -0.39 -22.06
N THR A 23 11.65 -1.35 -22.91
CA THR A 23 10.44 -1.34 -23.76
C THR A 23 9.23 -1.96 -23.08
N ASN A 24 9.43 -2.64 -21.95
CA ASN A 24 8.36 -3.23 -21.15
C ASN A 24 7.53 -2.12 -20.47
N ARG A 25 6.22 -2.35 -20.29
CA ARG A 25 5.33 -1.40 -19.64
C ARG A 25 5.83 -0.96 -18.25
N PHE A 26 6.51 -1.83 -17.52
CA PHE A 26 7.02 -1.55 -16.17
C PHE A 26 8.10 -0.46 -16.15
N PHE A 27 8.88 -0.35 -17.22
CA PHE A 27 9.96 0.62 -17.34
C PHE A 27 9.68 1.69 -18.43
N SER A 28 8.51 1.71 -19.03
CA SER A 28 8.14 2.65 -20.07
C SER A 28 7.46 3.90 -19.53
N ARG A 29 8.10 5.06 -19.62
CA ARG A 29 7.51 6.35 -19.23
C ARG A 29 6.22 6.63 -20.02
N LYS A 30 6.17 6.26 -21.32
CA LYS A 30 4.99 6.43 -22.18
C LYS A 30 3.79 5.60 -21.71
N LEU A 31 4.02 4.50 -21.02
CA LEU A 31 2.97 3.60 -20.51
C LEU A 31 2.73 3.75 -19.01
N ALA A 32 3.13 4.89 -18.43
CA ALA A 32 3.03 5.16 -17.01
C ALA A 32 3.67 4.07 -16.14
N GLY A 33 4.86 3.61 -16.54
CA GLY A 33 5.64 2.63 -15.76
C GLY A 33 6.21 3.23 -14.48
N GLY A 34 6.82 2.40 -13.66
CA GLY A 34 7.44 2.76 -12.39
C GLY A 34 6.90 1.93 -11.23
N ALA A 35 7.72 1.80 -10.19
CA ALA A 35 7.39 0.99 -9.01
C ALA A 35 6.26 1.60 -8.19
N LEU A 36 6.21 2.92 -8.09
CA LEU A 36 5.22 3.62 -7.27
C LEU A 36 3.79 3.36 -7.77
N LEU A 37 3.54 3.51 -9.07
CA LEU A 37 2.21 3.29 -9.63
C LEU A 37 1.87 1.80 -9.77
N ASP A 38 2.83 0.93 -10.13
CA ASP A 38 2.56 -0.50 -10.37
C ASP A 38 2.40 -1.30 -9.08
N ILE A 39 3.26 -1.08 -8.08
CA ILE A 39 3.28 -1.86 -6.83
C ILE A 39 3.13 -1.01 -5.57
N GLY A 40 3.48 0.27 -5.61
CA GLY A 40 3.35 1.18 -4.46
C GLY A 40 1.90 1.44 -4.07
N VAL A 41 0.99 1.44 -5.03
CA VAL A 41 -0.45 1.58 -4.77
C VAL A 41 -0.96 0.57 -3.75
N TYR A 42 -0.51 -0.69 -3.80
CA TYR A 42 -0.93 -1.71 -2.84
C TYR A 42 -0.37 -1.45 -1.43
N SER A 43 0.90 -1.02 -1.35
CA SER A 43 1.55 -0.70 -0.08
C SER A 43 0.90 0.50 0.61
N LEU A 44 0.63 1.55 -0.15
CA LEU A 44 -0.01 2.77 0.34
C LEU A 44 -1.47 2.54 0.70
N SER A 45 -2.19 1.69 -0.05
CA SER A 45 -3.57 1.31 0.27
C SER A 45 -3.64 0.56 1.60
N LEU A 46 -2.71 -0.37 1.84
CA LEU A 46 -2.65 -1.08 3.12
C LEU A 46 -2.37 -0.10 4.28
N ILE A 47 -1.42 0.80 4.12
CA ILE A 47 -1.11 1.82 5.15
C ILE A 47 -2.34 2.69 5.40
N ARG A 48 -2.96 3.22 4.34
CA ARG A 48 -4.13 4.10 4.47
C ARG A 48 -5.32 3.42 5.14
N TRP A 49 -5.46 2.12 4.95
CA TRP A 49 -6.48 1.31 5.63
C TRP A 49 -6.32 1.29 7.15
N PHE A 50 -5.09 1.16 7.63
CA PHE A 50 -4.82 1.06 9.06
C PHE A 50 -4.58 2.39 9.75
N PHE A 51 -4.09 3.40 9.02
CA PHE A 51 -3.93 4.75 9.55
C PHE A 51 -5.30 5.39 9.85
N LYS A 52 -5.40 6.02 11.02
CA LYS A 52 -6.60 6.79 11.40
C LYS A 52 -6.83 7.97 10.46
N GLU A 53 -5.75 8.62 10.05
CA GLU A 53 -5.75 9.85 9.27
C GLU A 53 -4.79 9.75 8.08
N THR A 54 -5.01 10.59 7.07
CA THR A 54 -4.11 10.70 5.92
C THR A 54 -2.73 11.20 6.38
N PRO A 55 -1.62 10.67 5.86
CA PRO A 55 -0.29 11.18 6.16
C PRO A 55 -0.16 12.67 5.82
N THR A 56 0.41 13.45 6.75
CA THR A 56 0.71 14.89 6.58
C THR A 56 2.18 15.15 6.33
N GLN A 57 3.05 14.20 6.68
CA GLN A 57 4.49 14.25 6.44
C GLN A 57 4.89 13.08 5.54
N VAL A 58 5.57 13.39 4.45
CA VAL A 58 6.08 12.42 3.48
C VAL A 58 7.53 12.77 3.18
N SER A 59 8.41 11.77 3.25
CA SER A 59 9.79 11.87 2.78
C SER A 59 10.11 10.67 1.94
N SER A 60 10.83 10.86 0.83
CA SER A 60 11.11 9.77 -0.07
C SER A 60 12.46 9.87 -0.76
N GLN A 61 12.99 8.72 -1.18
CA GLN A 61 14.13 8.61 -2.06
C GLN A 61 13.79 7.69 -3.22
N VAL A 62 14.27 8.03 -4.40
CA VAL A 62 13.98 7.31 -5.63
C VAL A 62 15.26 6.97 -6.39
N LYS A 63 15.31 5.77 -6.95
CA LYS A 63 16.27 5.37 -7.97
C LYS A 63 15.53 5.24 -9.30
N TYR A 64 15.99 5.93 -10.33
CA TYR A 64 15.39 5.90 -11.65
C TYR A 64 15.98 4.79 -12.52
N ALA A 65 15.12 4.19 -13.35
CA ALA A 65 15.52 3.42 -14.51
C ALA A 65 16.08 4.36 -15.61
N PRO A 66 16.82 3.86 -16.62
CA PRO A 66 17.31 4.68 -17.75
C PRO A 66 16.23 5.43 -18.51
N THR A 67 14.98 4.98 -18.43
CA THR A 67 13.81 5.63 -19.06
C THR A 67 13.25 6.80 -18.25
N GLY A 68 13.77 7.04 -17.03
CA GLY A 68 13.31 8.11 -16.16
C GLY A 68 12.10 7.77 -15.28
N VAL A 69 11.61 6.52 -15.30
CA VAL A 69 10.62 6.07 -14.33
C VAL A 69 11.32 5.54 -13.06
N ASP A 70 10.61 5.55 -11.94
CA ASP A 70 11.10 5.01 -10.69
C ASP A 70 11.20 3.47 -10.75
N GLU A 71 12.39 2.92 -10.56
CA GLU A 71 12.58 1.47 -10.46
C GLU A 71 12.62 1.00 -9.00
N GLN A 72 13.06 1.87 -8.09
CA GLN A 72 13.08 1.63 -6.65
C GLN A 72 12.70 2.90 -5.90
N ALA A 73 11.99 2.73 -4.79
CA ALA A 73 11.69 3.83 -3.88
C ALA A 73 11.72 3.39 -2.42
N GLY A 74 12.21 4.30 -1.55
CA GLY A 74 12.03 4.25 -0.12
C GLY A 74 11.17 5.43 0.31
N ILE A 75 10.10 5.19 1.08
CA ILE A 75 9.14 6.21 1.48
C ILE A 75 8.94 6.13 2.99
N LEU A 76 8.94 7.27 3.65
CA LEU A 76 8.59 7.45 5.06
C LEU A 76 7.37 8.35 5.16
N LEU A 77 6.37 7.91 5.90
CA LEU A 77 5.10 8.60 6.10
C LEU A 77 4.84 8.80 7.59
N MET A 78 4.21 9.92 7.97
CA MET A 78 3.69 10.14 9.31
C MET A 78 2.41 11.00 9.23
N ASN A 79 1.43 10.72 10.09
CA ASN A 79 0.21 11.51 10.23
C ASN A 79 0.20 12.32 11.54
N ASP A 80 -0.81 13.17 11.75
CA ASP A 80 -0.92 14.00 12.95
C ASP A 80 -1.28 13.19 14.21
N ALA A 81 -1.76 11.96 14.05
CA ALA A 81 -1.92 11.01 15.15
C ALA A 81 -0.60 10.32 15.55
N GLU A 82 0.55 10.75 14.98
CA GLU A 82 1.89 10.19 15.21
C GLU A 82 2.02 8.71 14.80
N GLU A 83 1.17 8.22 13.91
CA GLU A 83 1.32 6.91 13.28
C GLU A 83 2.35 7.03 12.15
N MET A 84 3.35 6.18 12.15
CA MET A 84 4.45 6.20 11.17
C MET A 84 4.39 4.98 10.24
N ALA A 85 4.81 5.15 8.98
CA ALA A 85 4.97 4.02 8.09
C ALA A 85 6.23 4.14 7.22
N THR A 86 6.83 2.98 6.92
CA THR A 86 7.95 2.85 5.97
C THR A 86 7.56 1.94 4.83
N VAL A 87 7.90 2.34 3.61
CA VAL A 87 7.65 1.55 2.40
C VAL A 87 8.94 1.38 1.62
N THR A 88 9.22 0.16 1.17
CA THR A 88 10.29 -0.10 0.20
C THR A 88 9.73 -0.80 -1.02
N LEU A 89 10.01 -0.25 -2.20
CA LEU A 89 9.53 -0.73 -3.48
C LEU A 89 10.70 -1.06 -4.41
N SER A 90 10.59 -2.13 -5.19
CA SER A 90 11.53 -2.42 -6.27
C SER A 90 10.91 -3.23 -7.39
N LEU A 91 11.16 -2.80 -8.64
CA LEU A 91 10.86 -3.58 -9.85
C LEU A 91 12.08 -4.38 -10.34
N HIS A 92 13.26 -4.14 -9.77
CA HIS A 92 14.50 -4.80 -10.18
C HIS A 92 15.09 -5.72 -9.11
N SER A 93 14.43 -5.84 -7.97
CA SER A 93 14.81 -6.77 -6.90
C SER A 93 13.57 -7.50 -6.37
N LYS A 94 13.72 -8.80 -6.14
CA LYS A 94 12.66 -9.58 -5.47
C LYS A 94 12.76 -9.33 -3.97
N GLN A 95 11.63 -9.01 -3.35
CA GLN A 95 11.45 -8.95 -1.91
C GLN A 95 10.21 -9.76 -1.52
N PRO A 96 10.14 -10.31 -0.31
CA PRO A 96 8.87 -10.84 0.20
C PRO A 96 7.82 -9.73 0.22
N LYS A 97 6.59 -10.03 -0.15
CA LYS A 97 5.46 -9.13 0.07
C LYS A 97 5.04 -9.25 1.52
N ARG A 98 5.46 -8.33 2.34
CA ARG A 98 5.25 -8.39 3.79
C ARG A 98 4.82 -7.04 4.33
N ALA A 99 3.85 -7.07 5.23
CA ALA A 99 3.51 -5.95 6.08
C ALA A 99 3.66 -6.35 7.55
N THR A 100 4.23 -5.46 8.35
CA THR A 100 4.30 -5.59 9.80
C THR A 100 3.68 -4.35 10.42
N LEU A 101 2.67 -4.54 11.28
CA LEU A 101 1.97 -3.47 11.99
C LEU A 101 2.29 -3.59 13.47
N SER A 102 2.94 -2.59 14.05
CA SER A 102 3.36 -2.59 15.44
C SER A 102 2.43 -1.73 16.29
N PHE A 103 1.85 -2.36 17.30
CA PHE A 103 0.93 -1.77 18.27
C PHE A 103 1.58 -1.73 19.66
N ASP A 104 0.94 -1.09 20.64
CA ASP A 104 1.44 -1.05 22.01
C ASP A 104 1.57 -2.45 22.65
N LYS A 105 0.64 -3.36 22.35
CA LYS A 105 0.51 -4.66 23.03
C LYS A 105 0.81 -5.86 22.13
N ALA A 106 1.01 -5.65 20.83
CA ALA A 106 1.24 -6.72 19.87
C ALA A 106 1.87 -6.18 18.59
N TYR A 107 2.37 -7.08 17.76
CA TYR A 107 2.57 -6.79 16.35
C TYR A 107 1.84 -7.81 15.48
N VAL A 108 1.47 -7.38 14.27
CA VAL A 108 0.77 -8.19 13.28
C VAL A 108 1.65 -8.34 12.05
N GLU A 109 1.83 -9.56 11.59
CA GLU A 109 2.52 -9.86 10.34
C GLU A 109 1.53 -10.36 9.30
N ILE A 110 1.57 -9.76 8.11
CA ILE A 110 0.76 -10.17 6.95
C ILE A 110 1.72 -10.50 5.82
N PHE A 111 1.69 -11.74 5.35
CA PHE A 111 2.48 -12.20 4.21
C PHE A 111 1.64 -12.21 2.94
N GLU A 112 2.31 -12.01 1.81
CA GLU A 112 1.72 -11.99 0.47
C GLU A 112 0.55 -11.00 0.31
N TYR A 113 0.47 -9.95 1.18
CA TYR A 113 -0.43 -8.85 0.85
C TYR A 113 -0.15 -8.37 -0.60
N PRO A 114 -1.01 -7.85 -1.37
CA PRO A 114 -2.43 -7.59 -1.25
C PRO A 114 -3.34 -8.81 -1.44
N ARG A 115 -2.81 -9.99 -1.52
CA ARG A 115 -3.57 -11.24 -1.64
C ARG A 115 -3.33 -12.19 -0.47
N GLY A 116 -3.05 -11.64 0.70
CA GLY A 116 -2.85 -12.38 1.93
C GLY A 116 -4.15 -13.05 2.40
N MET A 117 -4.03 -14.32 2.79
CA MET A 117 -5.11 -15.08 3.41
C MET A 117 -4.89 -15.27 4.91
N GLN A 118 -3.72 -14.91 5.41
CA GLN A 118 -3.34 -15.16 6.79
C GLN A 118 -2.62 -13.96 7.40
N ALA A 119 -2.94 -13.68 8.64
CA ALA A 119 -2.20 -12.77 9.51
C ALA A 119 -1.80 -13.46 10.80
N THR A 120 -0.64 -13.12 11.35
CA THR A 120 -0.19 -13.61 12.65
C THR A 120 -0.07 -12.44 13.60
N ILE A 121 -0.79 -12.48 14.71
CA ILE A 121 -0.66 -11.55 15.83
C ILE A 121 0.30 -12.17 16.83
N THR A 122 1.32 -11.43 17.24
CA THR A 122 2.21 -11.82 18.35
C THR A 122 2.07 -10.80 19.47
N TYR A 123 1.64 -11.24 20.64
CA TYR A 123 1.45 -10.38 21.80
C TYR A 123 2.76 -10.12 22.53
N THR A 124 2.99 -8.87 22.98
CA THR A 124 4.25 -8.46 23.60
C THR A 124 4.41 -8.92 25.05
N GLU A 125 3.30 -9.20 25.75
CA GLU A 125 3.32 -9.56 27.15
C GLU A 125 3.97 -10.93 27.41
N ASP A 126 3.61 -11.93 26.60
CA ASP A 126 4.02 -13.32 26.80
C ASP A 126 4.54 -14.00 25.52
N GLY A 127 4.49 -13.30 24.39
CA GLY A 127 4.92 -13.79 23.09
C GLY A 127 3.99 -14.84 22.46
N HIS A 128 2.78 -15.06 23.04
CA HIS A 128 1.85 -15.99 22.41
C HIS A 128 1.39 -15.47 21.04
N LYS A 129 1.01 -16.39 20.20
CA LYS A 129 0.62 -16.10 18.81
C LYS A 129 -0.82 -16.52 18.55
N GLU A 130 -1.51 -15.65 17.86
CA GLU A 130 -2.83 -15.93 17.27
C GLU A 130 -2.71 -15.86 15.74
N VAL A 131 -3.23 -16.86 15.06
CA VAL A 131 -3.27 -16.90 13.60
C VAL A 131 -4.70 -16.64 13.15
N ILE A 132 -4.85 -15.67 12.27
CA ILE A 132 -6.12 -15.32 11.62
C ILE A 132 -6.04 -15.80 10.19
N ASP A 133 -6.92 -16.71 9.81
CA ASP A 133 -7.13 -17.14 8.42
C ASP A 133 -8.42 -16.49 7.90
N ALA A 134 -8.34 -15.84 6.75
CA ALA A 134 -9.49 -15.15 6.16
C ALA A 134 -9.43 -15.11 4.63
N GLY A 135 -10.56 -15.41 4.03
CA GLY A 135 -10.75 -15.33 2.59
C GLY A 135 -10.05 -16.43 1.79
N ASP A 136 -10.20 -16.35 0.48
CA ASP A 136 -9.51 -17.16 -0.50
C ASP A 136 -9.00 -16.26 -1.63
N THR A 137 -7.71 -16.32 -1.93
CA THR A 137 -7.11 -15.47 -2.97
C THR A 137 -7.66 -15.80 -4.37
N SER A 138 -8.20 -17.00 -4.60
CA SER A 138 -8.87 -17.35 -5.85
C SER A 138 -10.14 -16.54 -6.08
N ASP A 139 -10.79 -16.09 -5.00
CA ASP A 139 -12.02 -15.33 -5.01
C ASP A 139 -11.80 -13.80 -4.93
N ALA A 140 -10.54 -13.33 -5.01
CA ALA A 140 -10.22 -11.92 -4.81
C ALA A 140 -11.06 -10.97 -5.69
N LEU A 141 -11.21 -11.26 -6.98
CA LEU A 141 -12.03 -10.45 -7.89
C LEU A 141 -13.52 -10.53 -7.57
N TYR A 142 -13.99 -11.67 -7.09
CA TYR A 142 -15.37 -11.81 -6.62
C TYR A 142 -15.64 -10.92 -5.41
N TYR A 143 -14.71 -10.83 -4.46
CA TYR A 143 -14.85 -9.93 -3.32
C TYR A 143 -14.92 -8.46 -3.74
N GLU A 144 -14.10 -8.04 -4.71
CA GLU A 144 -14.11 -6.68 -5.25
C GLU A 144 -15.47 -6.34 -5.90
N VAL A 145 -15.98 -7.23 -6.77
CA VAL A 145 -17.27 -7.04 -7.44
C VAL A 145 -18.39 -6.99 -6.43
N ARG A 146 -18.43 -7.93 -5.47
CA ARG A 146 -19.48 -7.99 -4.43
C ARG A 146 -19.46 -6.74 -3.53
N ASP A 147 -18.30 -6.21 -3.21
CA ASP A 147 -18.16 -4.99 -2.43
C ASP A 147 -18.70 -3.78 -3.20
N MET A 148 -18.39 -3.70 -4.49
CA MET A 148 -18.95 -2.66 -5.38
C MET A 148 -20.47 -2.79 -5.55
N GLU A 149 -21.01 -4.00 -5.69
CA GLU A 149 -22.45 -4.23 -5.76
C GLU A 149 -23.17 -3.72 -4.50
N LYS A 150 -22.59 -3.96 -3.32
CA LYS A 150 -23.11 -3.43 -2.06
C LYS A 150 -23.10 -1.91 -2.06
N ALA A 151 -21.97 -1.30 -2.49
CA ALA A 151 -21.85 0.16 -2.56
C ALA A 151 -22.93 0.78 -3.46
N VAL A 152 -23.12 0.22 -4.65
CA VAL A 152 -24.12 0.71 -5.62
C VAL A 152 -25.54 0.50 -5.14
N SER A 153 -25.79 -0.59 -4.40
CA SER A 153 -27.13 -0.93 -3.89
C SER A 153 -27.50 -0.19 -2.60
N SER A 154 -26.54 0.48 -1.95
CA SER A 154 -26.79 1.25 -0.73
C SER A 154 -27.61 2.49 -1.03
N ALA A 155 -28.70 2.70 -0.28
CA ALA A 155 -29.67 3.77 -0.53
C ALA A 155 -29.16 5.18 -0.15
N SER A 156 -28.07 5.28 0.61
CA SER A 156 -27.47 6.55 1.02
C SER A 156 -25.95 6.50 0.95
N SER A 157 -25.33 7.64 0.64
CA SER A 157 -23.86 7.78 0.63
C SER A 157 -23.22 7.53 2.00
N ASP A 158 -23.96 7.69 3.07
CA ASP A 158 -23.50 7.57 4.46
C ASP A 158 -23.50 6.12 4.95
N GLU A 159 -24.19 5.21 4.24
CA GLU A 159 -24.28 3.78 4.55
C GLU A 159 -23.39 2.90 3.67
N ILE A 160 -22.52 3.50 2.85
CA ILE A 160 -21.60 2.73 2.01
C ILE A 160 -20.49 2.15 2.89
N GLU A 161 -20.79 1.08 3.59
CA GLU A 161 -19.80 0.23 4.25
C GLU A 161 -19.04 -0.62 3.22
N THR A 162 -18.30 0.03 2.35
CA THR A 162 -17.31 -0.67 1.53
C THR A 162 -16.01 -0.83 2.31
N LEU A 163 -15.41 -1.99 2.17
CA LEU A 163 -14.10 -2.25 2.78
C LEU A 163 -13.02 -1.27 2.27
N MET A 164 -13.12 -0.80 1.01
CA MET A 164 -12.26 0.25 0.44
C MET A 164 -13.12 1.45 0.01
N HIS A 165 -13.33 2.37 0.94
CA HIS A 165 -14.04 3.61 0.65
C HIS A 165 -13.32 4.43 -0.44
N CYS A 166 -14.08 5.07 -1.34
CA CYS A 166 -13.53 5.91 -2.42
C CYS A 166 -12.57 6.98 -1.91
N GLN A 167 -12.77 7.49 -0.69
CA GLN A 167 -11.85 8.42 -0.06
C GLN A 167 -10.44 7.85 0.11
N TYR A 168 -10.31 6.57 0.45
CA TYR A 168 -8.98 5.92 0.56
C TYR A 168 -8.27 5.86 -0.78
N THR A 169 -9.01 5.57 -1.85
CA THR A 169 -8.45 5.62 -3.21
C THR A 169 -7.96 7.03 -3.56
N TYR A 170 -8.76 8.04 -3.26
CA TYR A 170 -8.38 9.44 -3.48
C TYR A 170 -7.12 9.82 -2.69
N ASP A 171 -7.07 9.48 -1.41
CA ASP A 171 -5.93 9.76 -0.53
C ASP A 171 -4.65 9.10 -1.06
N VAL A 172 -4.71 7.83 -1.45
CA VAL A 172 -3.58 7.08 -2.02
C VAL A 172 -3.10 7.69 -3.32
N MET A 173 -4.02 8.06 -4.23
CA MET A 173 -3.68 8.72 -5.48
C MET A 173 -3.04 10.09 -5.26
N LYS A 174 -3.54 10.84 -4.26
CA LYS A 174 -2.93 12.12 -3.88
C LYS A 174 -1.52 11.95 -3.35
N ILE A 175 -1.29 11.00 -2.42
CA ILE A 175 0.04 10.70 -1.88
C ILE A 175 1.01 10.35 -3.02
N MET A 176 0.63 9.47 -3.95
CA MET A 176 1.47 9.10 -5.08
C MET A 176 1.76 10.28 -6.00
N SER A 177 0.79 11.17 -6.22
CA SER A 177 0.96 12.37 -7.04
C SER A 177 1.92 13.36 -6.38
N ASP A 178 1.79 13.59 -5.07
CA ASP A 178 2.66 14.48 -4.31
C ASP A 178 4.11 13.94 -4.31
N ILE A 179 4.33 12.63 -4.11
CA ILE A 179 5.64 11.98 -4.17
C ILE A 179 6.26 12.15 -5.56
N ARG A 180 5.51 11.91 -6.65
CA ARG A 180 6.02 12.11 -8.01
C ARG A 180 6.35 13.58 -8.30
N ALA A 181 5.57 14.51 -7.77
CA ALA A 181 5.84 15.93 -7.91
C ALA A 181 7.16 16.32 -7.22
N GLU A 182 7.42 15.79 -6.00
CA GLU A 182 8.69 15.96 -5.28
C GLU A 182 9.87 15.42 -6.09
N TRP A 183 9.70 14.28 -6.76
CA TRP A 183 10.70 13.68 -7.63
C TRP A 183 10.89 14.44 -8.97
N GLY A 184 10.05 15.40 -9.29
CA GLY A 184 10.02 16.06 -10.60
C GLY A 184 9.62 15.12 -11.74
N MET A 185 8.98 14.00 -11.42
CA MET A 185 8.60 12.97 -12.39
C MET A 185 7.20 13.23 -12.95
N LYS A 186 7.13 13.44 -14.26
CA LYS A 186 5.89 13.62 -15.01
C LYS A 186 5.80 12.59 -16.14
N TYR A 187 4.61 12.15 -16.45
CA TYR A 187 4.36 11.33 -17.63
C TYR A 187 4.03 12.24 -18.83
N PRO A 188 4.19 11.76 -20.09
CA PRO A 188 4.00 12.60 -21.28
C PRO A 188 2.61 13.26 -21.38
N GLU A 189 1.59 12.62 -20.83
CA GLU A 189 0.21 13.15 -20.83
C GLU A 189 0.04 14.35 -19.90
N GLU A 190 0.92 14.47 -18.89
CA GLU A 190 0.92 15.54 -17.87
C GLU A 190 1.81 16.74 -18.29
N GLU A 191 2.53 16.64 -19.41
CA GLU A 191 3.43 17.67 -19.93
C GLU A 191 2.76 18.59 -20.96
N LYS A 192 1.46 18.39 -21.23
CA LYS A 192 0.67 19.15 -22.22
C LYS A 192 0.13 20.44 -21.66
#